data_45d163e89c39363f2cdbf73ef15d03e3
#
_entry.id   45d163e89c39363f2cdbf73ef15d03e3
#
_cell.length_a   1.000
_cell.length_b   1.000
_cell.length_c   1.000
_cell.angle_alpha   90.00
_cell.angle_beta   90.00
_cell.angle_gamma   90.00
#
_symmetry.space_group_name_H-M   'P 1'
#
loop_
_entity.id
_entity.type
_entity.pdbx_description
1 polymer ?
#
loop_
_entity_poly.entity_id
_entity_poly.type
_entity_poly.pdbx_seq_one_letter_code
_entity_poly.pdbx_strand_id
1 'polypeptide(L)'
;SLKLLVNNLRDKDKVAIVTYSGSAGVKLEATPGSDKQKIREAIDELTAGGSTAGGAGILLAYKIAKKNLISNGNNRIILCSDGDFNVGVSSAEGLEQLIEKERKSGVFLTVLGYGMGNYKDKKIQVLAEKGNGNHAYIDNLQEANRVLVGEFGATLHTVAKDVKLQVEFNPSQVQAYRLVGYESRL
;
A
#
# COMPACT_ATOMS: atom_id res chain seq x y z
N SER A 1 -11.44 1.66 -10.99
CA SER A 1 -10.92 0.54 -10.17
C SER A 1 -11.19 0.76 -8.68
N LEU A 2 -10.78 1.89 -8.06
CA LEU A 2 -10.95 2.14 -6.61
C LEU A 2 -12.41 1.99 -6.12
N LYS A 3 -13.41 2.27 -6.94
CA LYS A 3 -14.82 2.05 -6.58
C LYS A 3 -15.16 0.57 -6.31
N LEU A 4 -14.36 -0.37 -6.82
CA LEU A 4 -14.53 -1.80 -6.50
C LEU A 4 -14.27 -2.07 -5.01
N LEU A 5 -13.27 -1.40 -4.42
CA LEU A 5 -13.01 -1.49 -2.98
C LEU A 5 -14.17 -0.97 -2.14
N VAL A 6 -14.82 0.11 -2.58
CA VAL A 6 -15.91 0.75 -1.83
C VAL A 6 -17.08 -0.22 -1.62
N ASN A 7 -17.31 -1.13 -2.57
CA ASN A 7 -18.38 -2.12 -2.45
C ASN A 7 -18.17 -3.07 -1.26
N ASN A 8 -16.92 -3.39 -0.96
CA ASN A 8 -16.52 -4.36 0.07
C ASN A 8 -16.34 -3.73 1.47
N LEU A 9 -16.48 -2.41 1.60
CA LEU A 9 -16.39 -1.72 2.89
C LEU A 9 -17.55 -2.11 3.79
N ARG A 10 -17.22 -2.34 5.06
CA ARG A 10 -18.17 -2.59 6.16
C ARG A 10 -18.42 -1.30 6.92
N ASP A 11 -19.49 -1.23 7.69
CA ASP A 11 -19.87 -0.03 8.46
C ASP A 11 -18.78 0.43 9.44
N LYS A 12 -18.03 -0.51 10.00
CA LYS A 12 -16.93 -0.25 10.94
C LYS A 12 -15.60 0.14 10.28
N ASP A 13 -15.50 -0.01 8.96
CA ASP A 13 -14.31 0.41 8.23
C ASP A 13 -14.33 1.94 8.06
N LYS A 14 -13.16 2.56 7.95
CA LYS A 14 -13.02 4.00 7.70
C LYS A 14 -12.12 4.22 6.51
N VAL A 15 -12.47 5.17 5.67
CA VAL A 15 -11.70 5.56 4.49
C VAL A 15 -11.39 7.06 4.53
N ALA A 16 -10.14 7.40 4.30
CA ALA A 16 -9.70 8.76 4.00
C ALA A 16 -9.03 8.78 2.63
N ILE A 17 -9.10 9.88 1.91
CA ILE A 17 -8.43 10.06 0.61
C ILE A 17 -7.47 11.24 0.71
N VAL A 18 -6.22 10.97 0.37
CA VAL A 18 -5.14 11.97 0.28
C VAL A 18 -4.73 12.08 -1.18
N THR A 19 -4.66 13.29 -1.69
CA THR A 19 -4.09 13.60 -3.00
C THR A 19 -2.68 14.15 -2.83
N TYR A 20 -1.81 13.89 -3.82
CA TYR A 20 -0.42 14.39 -3.83
C TYR A 20 0.01 14.94 -5.19
N SER A 21 -0.96 15.43 -5.94
CA SER A 21 -0.74 16.12 -7.22
C SER A 21 -0.53 17.61 -6.97
N GLY A 22 0.66 18.13 -7.30
CA GLY A 22 1.07 19.51 -7.02
C GLY A 22 1.42 19.75 -5.54
N SER A 23 0.52 19.47 -4.64
CA SER A 23 0.71 19.51 -3.19
C SER A 23 -0.02 18.35 -2.52
N ALA A 24 0.43 17.97 -1.33
CA ALA A 24 -0.30 16.97 -0.54
C ALA A 24 -1.51 17.62 0.16
N GLY A 25 -2.68 16.99 0.03
CA GLY A 25 -3.92 17.49 0.62
C GLY A 25 -4.89 16.37 0.97
N VAL A 26 -5.81 16.66 1.90
CA VAL A 26 -6.89 15.74 2.26
C VAL A 26 -8.08 16.02 1.34
N LYS A 27 -8.41 15.04 0.48
CA LYS A 27 -9.59 15.10 -0.38
C LYS A 27 -10.84 14.62 0.35
N LEU A 28 -10.69 13.61 1.19
CA LEU A 28 -11.75 13.06 2.01
C LEU A 28 -11.21 12.77 3.41
N GLU A 29 -11.78 13.38 4.41
CA GLU A 29 -11.52 13.03 5.82
C GLU A 29 -12.01 11.61 6.13
N ALA A 30 -11.53 11.04 7.25
CA ALA A 30 -11.90 9.69 7.64
C ALA A 30 -13.42 9.51 7.72
N THR A 31 -13.98 8.81 6.75
CA THR A 31 -15.42 8.61 6.52
C THR A 31 -15.76 7.14 6.76
N PRO A 32 -16.85 6.82 7.50
CA PRO A 32 -17.29 5.45 7.70
C PRO A 32 -17.59 4.72 6.39
N GLY A 33 -17.31 3.41 6.35
CA GLY A 33 -17.55 2.57 5.18
C GLY A 33 -19.01 2.40 4.82
N SER A 34 -19.93 2.72 5.72
CA SER A 34 -21.38 2.81 5.46
C SER A 34 -21.74 3.97 4.52
N ASP A 35 -20.97 5.07 4.53
CA ASP A 35 -21.20 6.24 3.69
C ASP A 35 -20.55 6.08 2.30
N LYS A 36 -20.93 5.00 1.61
CA LYS A 36 -20.35 4.60 0.31
C LYS A 36 -20.54 5.64 -0.77
N GLN A 37 -21.65 6.37 -0.72
CA GLN A 37 -21.95 7.41 -1.71
C GLN A 37 -20.92 8.54 -1.63
N LYS A 38 -20.71 9.09 -0.44
CA LYS A 38 -19.74 10.16 -0.22
C LYS A 38 -18.32 9.75 -0.62
N ILE A 39 -17.92 8.50 -0.31
CA ILE A 39 -16.61 7.98 -0.71
C ILE A 39 -16.51 7.89 -2.24
N ARG A 40 -17.56 7.44 -2.94
CA ARG A 40 -17.58 7.36 -4.41
C ARG A 40 -17.53 8.72 -5.07
N GLU A 41 -18.29 9.69 -4.55
CA GLU A 41 -18.27 11.09 -5.02
C GLU A 41 -16.88 11.69 -4.90
N ALA A 42 -16.22 11.51 -3.76
CA ALA A 42 -14.85 11.97 -3.57
C ALA A 42 -13.85 11.32 -4.55
N ILE A 43 -14.06 10.03 -4.91
CA ILE A 43 -13.25 9.35 -5.93
C ILE A 43 -13.54 9.92 -7.33
N ASP A 44 -14.80 10.24 -7.66
CA ASP A 44 -15.17 10.80 -8.96
C ASP A 44 -14.62 12.20 -9.20
N GLU A 45 -14.47 12.95 -8.14
CA GLU A 45 -13.89 14.29 -8.19
C GLU A 45 -12.35 14.31 -8.26
N LEU A 46 -11.70 13.14 -8.25
CA LEU A 46 -10.24 13.08 -8.44
C LEU A 46 -9.90 13.41 -9.88
N THR A 47 -9.02 14.38 -10.07
CA THR A 47 -8.51 14.77 -11.38
C THR A 47 -7.02 14.46 -11.48
N ALA A 48 -6.60 13.92 -12.62
CA ALA A 48 -5.18 13.75 -12.92
C ALA A 48 -4.55 15.10 -13.28
N GLY A 49 -3.32 15.34 -12.83
CA GLY A 49 -2.54 16.52 -13.20
C GLY A 49 -1.59 16.99 -12.10
N GLY A 50 -0.72 17.95 -12.44
CA GLY A 50 0.25 18.54 -11.53
C GLY A 50 1.53 17.70 -11.34
N SER A 51 2.50 18.28 -10.62
CA SER A 51 3.73 17.61 -10.24
C SER A 51 3.49 16.64 -9.06
N THR A 52 4.29 15.60 -8.98
CA THR A 52 4.13 14.57 -7.95
C THR A 52 4.83 14.97 -6.64
N ALA A 53 4.06 15.19 -5.59
CA ALA A 53 4.57 15.43 -4.23
C ALA A 53 4.49 14.14 -3.38
N GLY A 54 5.03 13.03 -3.91
CA GLY A 54 4.82 11.68 -3.38
C GLY A 54 5.25 11.50 -1.93
N GLY A 55 6.41 12.02 -1.54
CA GLY A 55 6.89 11.94 -0.16
C GLY A 55 5.99 12.67 0.84
N ALA A 56 5.54 13.89 0.50
CA ALA A 56 4.61 14.65 1.32
C ALA A 56 3.24 13.96 1.42
N GLY A 57 2.78 13.34 0.33
CA GLY A 57 1.54 12.55 0.30
C GLY A 57 1.59 11.35 1.26
N ILE A 58 2.66 10.59 1.22
CA ILE A 58 2.85 9.43 2.13
C ILE A 58 2.89 9.89 3.59
N LEU A 59 3.65 10.95 3.90
CA LEU A 59 3.70 11.53 5.24
C LEU A 59 2.31 11.92 5.76
N LEU A 60 1.55 12.63 4.94
CA LEU A 60 0.20 13.05 5.29
C LEU A 60 -0.73 11.83 5.48
N ALA A 61 -0.64 10.84 4.61
CA ALA A 61 -1.42 9.61 4.71
C ALA A 61 -1.14 8.86 6.02
N TYR A 62 0.13 8.70 6.42
CA TYR A 62 0.49 8.11 7.71
C TYR A 62 -0.04 8.92 8.90
N LYS A 63 0.05 10.25 8.83
CA LYS A 63 -0.49 11.14 9.89
C LYS A 63 -2.00 10.92 10.07
N ILE A 64 -2.75 10.84 8.97
CA ILE A 64 -4.20 10.62 9.00
C ILE A 64 -4.53 9.20 9.48
N ALA A 65 -3.83 8.18 8.97
CA ALA A 65 -4.05 6.79 9.36
C ALA A 65 -3.79 6.59 10.87
N LYS A 66 -2.72 7.17 11.41
CA LYS A 66 -2.44 7.11 12.85
C LYS A 66 -3.49 7.83 13.69
N LYS A 67 -3.98 8.98 13.24
CA LYS A 67 -5.05 9.72 13.95
C LYS A 67 -6.35 8.90 14.02
N ASN A 68 -6.59 8.05 13.03
CA ASN A 68 -7.81 7.26 12.90
C ASN A 68 -7.58 5.75 13.12
N LEU A 69 -6.49 5.38 13.77
CA LEU A 69 -6.10 4.00 13.99
C LEU A 69 -7.21 3.21 14.67
N ILE A 70 -7.58 2.07 14.09
CA ILE A 70 -8.53 1.13 14.67
C ILE A 70 -7.71 0.08 15.41
N SER A 71 -7.85 0.04 16.74
CA SER A 71 -7.18 -0.96 17.59
C SER A 71 -7.62 -2.36 17.17
N ASN A 72 -6.66 -3.27 17.01
CA ASN A 72 -6.86 -4.63 16.50
C ASN A 72 -7.48 -4.70 15.10
N GLY A 73 -7.53 -3.57 14.37
CA GLY A 73 -7.94 -3.49 12.99
C GLY A 73 -6.77 -3.64 12.02
N ASN A 74 -7.10 -3.81 10.75
CA ASN A 74 -6.12 -3.73 9.67
C ASN A 74 -6.02 -2.29 9.17
N ASN A 75 -5.04 -1.56 9.65
CA ASN A 75 -4.82 -0.18 9.28
C ASN A 75 -3.83 -0.14 8.11
N ARG A 76 -4.25 0.42 6.98
CA ARG A 76 -3.48 0.34 5.73
C ARG A 76 -3.57 1.60 4.90
N ILE A 77 -2.45 1.99 4.33
CA ILE A 77 -2.38 2.97 3.26
C ILE A 77 -2.32 2.22 1.94
N ILE A 78 -3.08 2.68 0.96
CA ILE A 78 -3.04 2.22 -0.42
C ILE A 78 -2.52 3.37 -1.25
N LEU A 79 -1.27 3.27 -1.68
CA LEU A 79 -0.66 4.23 -2.58
C LEU A 79 -0.98 3.83 -4.02
N CYS A 80 -1.58 4.73 -4.77
CA CYS A 80 -1.88 4.56 -6.20
C CYS A 80 -0.95 5.46 -7.01
N SER A 81 -0.18 4.91 -7.94
CA SER A 81 0.76 5.64 -8.78
C SER A 81 0.70 5.15 -10.23
N ASP A 82 0.91 6.06 -11.18
CA ASP A 82 0.96 5.79 -12.62
C ASP A 82 2.39 5.55 -13.16
N GLY A 83 3.35 5.40 -12.27
CA GLY A 83 4.71 5.02 -12.64
C GLY A 83 5.78 6.05 -12.37
N ASP A 84 5.50 7.30 -12.52
CA ASP A 84 6.43 8.38 -12.21
C ASP A 84 6.31 8.83 -10.76
N PHE A 85 6.46 7.87 -9.84
CA PHE A 85 6.48 8.20 -8.43
C PHE A 85 7.75 8.97 -8.07
N ASN A 86 7.65 10.29 -8.13
CA ASN A 86 8.72 11.17 -7.71
C ASN A 86 8.58 11.45 -6.20
N VAL A 87 9.63 11.12 -5.46
CA VAL A 87 9.67 11.30 -4.00
C VAL A 87 9.71 12.78 -3.60
N GLY A 88 9.96 13.67 -4.57
CA GLY A 88 10.17 15.10 -4.31
C GLY A 88 11.58 15.37 -3.78
N VAL A 89 11.69 16.29 -2.83
CA VAL A 89 12.97 16.75 -2.24
C VAL A 89 13.62 15.68 -1.34
N SER A 90 12.91 14.62 -0.97
CA SER A 90 13.42 13.54 -0.12
C SER A 90 14.17 12.51 -0.96
N SER A 91 15.33 12.04 -0.47
CA SER A 91 16.01 10.91 -1.09
C SER A 91 15.14 9.64 -1.00
N ALA A 92 15.31 8.70 -1.95
CA ALA A 92 14.61 7.42 -1.91
C ALA A 92 14.86 6.69 -0.58
N GLU A 93 16.12 6.73 -0.10
CA GLU A 93 16.52 6.13 1.18
C GLU A 93 15.81 6.78 2.39
N GLY A 94 15.65 8.11 2.36
CA GLY A 94 14.93 8.84 3.41
C GLY A 94 13.45 8.44 3.48
N LEU A 95 12.81 8.18 2.33
CA LEU A 95 11.44 7.70 2.27
C LEU A 95 11.32 6.24 2.78
N GLU A 96 12.26 5.37 2.40
CA GLU A 96 12.29 3.99 2.87
C GLU A 96 12.42 3.93 4.41
N GLN A 97 13.36 4.68 4.98
CA GLN A 97 13.55 4.79 6.43
C GLN A 97 12.29 5.31 7.13
N LEU A 98 11.62 6.29 6.53
CA LEU A 98 10.36 6.80 7.04
C LEU A 98 9.28 5.70 7.08
N ILE A 99 9.09 4.98 5.98
CA ILE A 99 8.09 3.92 5.88
C ILE A 99 8.41 2.80 6.89
N GLU A 100 9.67 2.41 7.03
CA GLU A 100 10.10 1.43 8.03
C GLU A 100 9.82 1.88 9.47
N LYS A 101 9.99 3.16 9.76
CA LYS A 101 9.63 3.74 11.05
C LYS A 101 8.12 3.73 11.27
N GLU A 102 7.37 4.18 10.28
CA GLU A 102 5.92 4.36 10.38
C GLU A 102 5.16 3.02 10.43
N ARG A 103 5.63 1.96 9.76
CA ARG A 103 5.02 0.62 9.85
C ARG A 103 4.97 0.06 11.28
N LYS A 104 5.89 0.48 12.14
CA LYS A 104 5.91 0.09 13.56
C LYS A 104 4.67 0.58 14.31
N SER A 105 3.97 1.58 13.79
CA SER A 105 2.69 2.05 14.34
C SER A 105 1.51 1.10 14.07
N GLY A 106 1.72 0.04 13.29
CA GLY A 106 0.67 -0.89 12.87
C GLY A 106 -0.10 -0.44 11.62
N VAL A 107 0.40 0.59 10.92
CA VAL A 107 -0.13 1.04 9.62
C VAL A 107 0.76 0.50 8.52
N PHE A 108 0.20 -0.34 7.64
CA PHE A 108 0.92 -0.96 6.52
C PHE A 108 0.74 -0.17 5.22
N LEU A 109 1.69 -0.29 4.30
CA LEU A 109 1.67 0.40 3.01
C LEU A 109 1.58 -0.61 1.86
N THR A 110 0.45 -0.62 1.16
CA THR A 110 0.28 -1.33 -0.11
C THR A 110 0.46 -0.35 -1.25
N VAL A 111 1.10 -0.77 -2.33
CA VAL A 111 1.33 0.07 -3.50
C VAL A 111 0.70 -0.55 -4.74
N LEU A 112 -0.10 0.25 -5.45
CA LEU A 112 -0.76 -0.12 -6.69
C LEU A 112 -0.22 0.74 -7.82
N GLY A 113 0.44 0.10 -8.79
CA GLY A 113 0.87 0.74 -10.03
C GLY A 113 -0.24 0.70 -11.07
N TYR A 114 -0.45 1.80 -11.79
CA TYR A 114 -1.43 1.90 -12.87
C TYR A 114 -0.73 2.31 -14.17
N GLY A 115 -1.16 1.79 -15.30
CA GLY A 115 -0.69 2.22 -16.62
C GLY A 115 -0.41 1.07 -17.58
N MET A 116 -0.05 1.41 -18.82
CA MET A 116 0.38 0.44 -19.84
C MET A 116 1.84 0.71 -20.20
N GLY A 117 2.72 -0.26 -20.02
CA GLY A 117 4.12 -0.15 -20.45
C GLY A 117 5.13 -0.81 -19.53
N ASN A 118 6.41 -0.68 -19.90
CA ASN A 118 7.55 -1.24 -19.15
C ASN A 118 7.78 -0.47 -17.85
N TYR A 119 6.99 -0.75 -16.87
CA TYR A 119 7.10 -0.18 -15.54
C TYR A 119 8.33 -0.76 -14.83
N LYS A 120 9.33 0.06 -14.61
CA LYS A 120 10.52 -0.31 -13.82
C LYS A 120 10.18 -0.25 -12.33
N ASP A 121 9.54 -1.29 -11.87
CA ASP A 121 8.78 -1.39 -10.65
C ASP A 121 9.61 -1.58 -9.37
N LYS A 122 10.93 -1.55 -9.42
CA LYS A 122 11.77 -1.77 -8.23
C LYS A 122 11.46 -0.80 -7.09
N LYS A 123 11.16 0.47 -7.39
CA LYS A 123 10.86 1.47 -6.35
C LYS A 123 9.56 1.16 -5.60
N ILE A 124 8.51 0.84 -6.33
CA ILE A 124 7.19 0.52 -5.77
C ILE A 124 7.25 -0.75 -4.92
N GLN A 125 7.93 -1.77 -5.44
CA GLN A 125 8.15 -3.01 -4.72
C GLN A 125 8.87 -2.75 -3.39
N VAL A 126 9.98 -2.00 -3.42
CA VAL A 126 10.74 -1.65 -2.22
C VAL A 126 9.87 -0.89 -1.20
N LEU A 127 9.08 0.09 -1.65
CA LEU A 127 8.20 0.84 -0.74
C LEU A 127 7.15 -0.06 -0.08
N ALA A 128 6.55 -1.00 -0.82
CA ALA A 128 5.59 -1.94 -0.28
C ALA A 128 6.24 -2.92 0.72
N GLU A 129 7.41 -3.48 0.39
CA GLU A 129 8.18 -4.36 1.28
C GLU A 129 8.57 -3.64 2.58
N LYS A 130 9.09 -2.40 2.48
CA LYS A 130 9.43 -1.56 3.63
C LYS A 130 8.19 -1.22 4.47
N GLY A 131 7.03 -1.15 3.86
CA GLY A 131 5.74 -0.89 4.50
C GLY A 131 4.98 -2.11 5.01
N ASN A 132 5.55 -3.32 4.96
CA ASN A 132 4.87 -4.59 5.28
C ASN A 132 3.55 -4.76 4.51
N GLY A 133 3.48 -4.27 3.29
CA GLY A 133 2.32 -4.37 2.42
C GLY A 133 2.63 -5.15 1.14
N ASN A 134 1.65 -5.20 0.27
CA ASN A 134 1.75 -5.83 -1.02
C ASN A 134 1.93 -4.78 -2.11
N HIS A 135 2.48 -5.19 -3.25
CA HIS A 135 2.43 -4.39 -4.47
C HIS A 135 1.69 -5.16 -5.56
N ALA A 136 1.01 -4.44 -6.41
CA ALA A 136 0.38 -5.00 -7.60
C ALA A 136 0.38 -3.98 -8.72
N TYR A 137 0.35 -4.48 -9.96
CA TYR A 137 0.25 -3.65 -11.15
C TYR A 137 -1.11 -3.85 -11.80
N ILE A 138 -1.80 -2.76 -12.07
CA ILE A 138 -3.16 -2.77 -12.62
C ILE A 138 -3.13 -2.11 -14.00
N ASP A 139 -3.14 -2.93 -15.04
CA ASP A 139 -3.13 -2.52 -16.43
C ASP A 139 -4.52 -2.59 -17.10
N ASN A 140 -5.43 -3.36 -16.52
CA ASN A 140 -6.78 -3.53 -17.03
C ASN A 140 -7.81 -3.74 -15.91
N LEU A 141 -9.10 -3.76 -16.27
CA LEU A 141 -10.18 -3.89 -15.31
C LEU A 141 -10.28 -5.28 -14.65
N GLN A 142 -9.88 -6.34 -15.38
CA GLN A 142 -9.88 -7.71 -14.85
C GLN A 142 -8.84 -7.83 -13.75
N GLU A 143 -7.63 -7.30 -13.98
CA GLU A 143 -6.57 -7.25 -13.00
C GLU A 143 -6.96 -6.38 -11.78
N ALA A 144 -7.59 -5.24 -12.03
CA ALA A 144 -8.16 -4.42 -10.97
C ALA A 144 -9.14 -5.22 -10.08
N ASN A 145 -10.00 -6.01 -10.68
CA ASN A 145 -10.96 -6.82 -9.96
C ASN A 145 -10.27 -7.96 -9.18
N ARG A 146 -9.30 -8.63 -9.79
CA ARG A 146 -8.49 -9.67 -9.15
C ARG A 146 -7.79 -9.13 -7.90
N VAL A 147 -7.08 -8.03 -8.04
CA VAL A 147 -6.28 -7.42 -6.97
C VAL A 147 -7.18 -6.79 -5.91
N LEU A 148 -8.13 -5.93 -6.30
CA LEU A 148 -8.88 -5.09 -5.36
C LEU A 148 -10.08 -5.80 -4.71
N VAL A 149 -10.60 -6.85 -5.31
CA VAL A 149 -11.72 -7.63 -4.78
C VAL A 149 -11.25 -8.98 -4.26
N GLY A 150 -10.51 -9.73 -5.07
CA GLY A 150 -10.03 -11.06 -4.71
C GLY A 150 -8.91 -11.04 -3.68
N GLU A 151 -7.75 -10.49 -4.05
CA GLU A 151 -6.56 -10.51 -3.19
C GLU A 151 -6.65 -9.51 -2.03
N PHE A 152 -7.19 -8.33 -2.29
CA PHE A 152 -7.32 -7.31 -1.26
C PHE A 152 -8.28 -7.72 -0.16
N GLY A 153 -9.38 -8.39 -0.51
CA GLY A 153 -10.30 -8.98 0.45
C GLY A 153 -9.63 -10.03 1.35
N ALA A 154 -8.77 -10.86 0.77
CA ALA A 154 -8.00 -11.86 1.50
C ALA A 154 -6.86 -11.25 2.35
N THR A 155 -6.19 -10.21 1.86
CA THR A 155 -5.07 -9.54 2.57
C THR A 155 -5.52 -8.51 3.61
N LEU A 156 -6.80 -8.16 3.64
CA LEU A 156 -7.38 -7.30 4.69
C LEU A 156 -7.41 -7.99 6.06
N HIS A 157 -7.22 -9.29 6.13
CA HIS A 157 -7.14 -10.03 7.39
C HIS A 157 -5.72 -10.48 7.66
N THR A 158 -5.05 -9.86 8.62
CA THR A 158 -3.76 -10.32 9.11
C THR A 158 -3.99 -11.60 9.91
N VAL A 159 -3.65 -12.75 9.34
CA VAL A 159 -3.76 -14.06 10.02
C VAL A 159 -2.59 -14.33 10.95
N ALA A 160 -1.41 -13.78 10.66
CA ALA A 160 -0.22 -13.91 11.50
C ALA A 160 0.70 -12.70 11.30
N LYS A 161 1.46 -12.36 12.33
CA LYS A 161 2.50 -11.33 12.32
C LYS A 161 3.84 -11.98 12.58
N ASP A 162 4.91 -11.39 12.03
CA ASP A 162 6.30 -11.85 12.24
C ASP A 162 6.51 -13.35 11.95
N VAL A 163 5.87 -13.83 10.88
CA VAL A 163 6.02 -15.23 10.44
C VAL A 163 7.46 -15.46 10.00
N LYS A 164 8.08 -16.49 10.61
CA LYS A 164 9.42 -16.96 10.23
C LYS A 164 9.30 -18.38 9.75
N LEU A 165 9.92 -18.68 8.61
CA LEU A 165 10.09 -20.02 8.09
C LEU A 165 11.53 -20.44 8.34
N GLN A 166 11.73 -21.49 9.10
CA GLN A 166 13.03 -22.10 9.31
C GLN A 166 13.06 -23.44 8.58
N VAL A 167 14.05 -23.61 7.70
CA VAL A 167 14.27 -24.84 6.98
C VAL A 167 15.62 -25.40 7.43
N GLU A 168 15.60 -26.62 7.96
CA GLU A 168 16.79 -27.33 8.37
C GLU A 168 17.01 -28.52 7.41
N PHE A 169 18.20 -28.56 6.82
CA PHE A 169 18.58 -29.63 5.92
C PHE A 169 19.38 -30.70 6.67
N ASN A 170 19.13 -31.97 6.33
CA ASN A 170 19.93 -33.04 6.89
C ASN A 170 21.37 -32.97 6.35
N PRO A 171 22.39 -32.72 7.22
CA PRO A 171 23.76 -32.52 6.77
C PRO A 171 24.41 -33.74 6.16
N SER A 172 23.84 -34.92 6.38
CA SER A 172 24.31 -36.16 5.75
C SER A 172 23.85 -36.33 4.29
N GLN A 173 22.85 -35.55 3.84
CA GLN A 173 22.27 -35.63 2.51
C GLN A 173 22.44 -34.36 1.68
N VAL A 174 22.64 -33.21 2.33
CA VAL A 174 22.76 -31.89 1.68
C VAL A 174 24.11 -31.28 2.00
N GLN A 175 24.96 -31.19 1.01
CA GLN A 175 26.31 -30.63 1.15
C GLN A 175 26.32 -29.09 1.19
N ALA A 176 25.44 -28.47 0.40
CA ALA A 176 25.33 -27.02 0.34
C ALA A 176 23.94 -26.59 -0.12
N TYR A 177 23.49 -25.45 0.34
CA TYR A 177 22.23 -24.82 -0.10
C TYR A 177 22.36 -23.30 -0.15
N ARG A 178 21.52 -22.66 -0.93
CA ARG A 178 21.38 -21.20 -0.94
C ARG A 178 19.91 -20.79 -1.05
N LEU A 179 19.56 -19.68 -0.45
CA LEU A 179 18.26 -19.07 -0.62
C LEU A 179 18.17 -18.38 -1.99
N VAL A 180 17.07 -18.59 -2.69
CA VAL A 180 16.78 -17.94 -3.98
C VAL A 180 15.49 -17.14 -3.84
N GLY A 181 15.58 -15.83 -4.05
CA GLY A 181 14.41 -14.94 -4.13
C GLY A 181 13.92 -14.33 -2.82
N TYR A 182 14.47 -14.72 -1.66
CA TYR A 182 14.09 -14.16 -0.35
C TYR A 182 15.32 -13.69 0.40
N GLU A 183 15.14 -12.68 1.29
CA GLU A 183 16.22 -12.31 2.21
C GLU A 183 16.33 -13.34 3.34
N SER A 184 17.56 -13.78 3.61
CA SER A 184 17.88 -14.53 4.82
C SER A 184 18.00 -13.53 5.98
N ARG A 185 17.09 -13.59 6.93
CA ARG A 185 17.18 -12.87 8.20
C ARG A 185 17.39 -13.90 9.29
N LEU A 186 18.61 -14.02 9.76
CA LEU A 186 18.97 -14.74 10.98
C LEU A 186 18.75 -13.85 12.19
#